data_6ccd6bf35513fdaea0bddfeb45636362
#
_entry.id   6ccd6bf35513fdaea0bddfeb45636362
#
_cell.length_a   1.000
_cell.length_b   1.000
_cell.length_c   1.000
_cell.angle_alpha   90.00
_cell.angle_beta   90.00
_cell.angle_gamma   90.00
#
_symmetry.space_group_name_H-M   'P 1'
#
loop_
_entity.id
_entity.type
_entity.pdbx_description
1 polymer ?
#
loop_
_entity_poly.entity_id
_entity_poly.type
_entity_poly.pdbx_seq_one_letter_code
_entity_poly.pdbx_strand_id
1 'polypeptide(L)'
;MTLITKDFLKTAGIFCLFLLLQLLIPLVAWGLSSLPTFAGTVYNIPGGENATFGITIPAMAFSFFVVQLAFVLLLHFTGWVRIKLFSGKSANFGFSGMTIFHFVGVFVVLSMGLQLMLQPLHLDDGNTNALFKQLSSNIWGVLSLVVVGTLVEELTYRAGVFQLTRKHLGNIGAMLLSSLLFALIHGNLYQAIPAFFLGLALAYLYLRTEDLRLCWSAHIANNALAVLAFHYAPLAHLGEQWPVWQQVGVGALMVVMGGFGLLMKGSLLKKLFGRAKR
;
A
#
# COMPACT_ATOMS: atom_id res chain seq x y z
N MET A 1 0.56 -33.99 6.47
CA MET A 1 -0.01 -32.66 6.18
C MET A 1 0.08 -32.42 4.68
N THR A 2 -1.04 -32.16 4.03
CA THR A 2 -1.08 -31.94 2.57
C THR A 2 -0.36 -30.65 2.18
N LEU A 3 0.06 -30.54 0.91
CA LEU A 3 0.72 -29.31 0.41
C LEU A 3 -0.23 -28.08 0.53
N ILE A 4 -1.52 -28.30 0.29
CA ILE A 4 -2.58 -27.28 0.45
C ILE A 4 -2.56 -26.74 1.88
N THR A 5 -2.61 -27.61 2.89
CA THR A 5 -2.61 -27.20 4.31
C THR A 5 -1.36 -26.41 4.67
N LYS A 6 -0.17 -26.80 4.15
CA LYS A 6 1.10 -26.08 4.40
C LYS A 6 1.08 -24.66 3.87
N ASP A 7 0.56 -24.45 2.66
CA ASP A 7 0.52 -23.11 2.05
C ASP A 7 -0.49 -22.19 2.73
N PHE A 8 -1.67 -22.71 3.11
CA PHE A 8 -2.64 -21.93 3.87
C PHE A 8 -2.13 -21.59 5.28
N LEU A 9 -1.44 -22.51 5.95
CA LEU A 9 -0.80 -22.22 7.26
C LEU A 9 0.31 -21.19 7.14
N LYS A 10 1.12 -21.22 6.07
CA LYS A 10 2.11 -20.17 5.80
C LYS A 10 1.45 -18.82 5.54
N THR A 11 0.38 -18.81 4.74
CA THR A 11 -0.38 -17.59 4.47
C THR A 11 -0.94 -16.98 5.75
N ALA A 12 -1.60 -17.80 6.58
CA ALA A 12 -2.11 -17.39 7.88
C ALA A 12 -0.97 -16.90 8.79
N GLY A 13 0.15 -17.63 8.85
CA GLY A 13 1.31 -17.26 9.65
C GLY A 13 1.91 -15.92 9.25
N ILE A 14 2.07 -15.64 7.94
CA ILE A 14 2.57 -14.35 7.43
C ILE A 14 1.61 -13.23 7.84
N PHE A 15 0.31 -13.44 7.65
CA PHE A 15 -0.69 -12.45 7.97
C PHE A 15 -0.80 -12.20 9.48
N CYS A 16 -0.84 -13.24 10.31
CA CYS A 16 -0.83 -13.11 11.76
C CYS A 16 0.43 -12.41 12.27
N LEU A 17 1.60 -12.77 11.73
CA LEU A 17 2.85 -12.11 12.07
C LEU A 17 2.83 -10.63 11.71
N PHE A 18 2.31 -10.29 10.53
CA PHE A 18 2.10 -8.91 10.13
C PHE A 18 1.23 -8.15 11.14
N LEU A 19 0.07 -8.71 11.53
CA LEU A 19 -0.82 -8.10 12.53
C LEU A 19 -0.14 -7.95 13.90
N LEU A 20 0.57 -8.97 14.37
CA LEU A 20 1.30 -8.91 15.65
C LEU A 20 2.34 -7.80 15.65
N LEU A 21 3.06 -7.63 14.55
CA LEU A 21 4.06 -6.56 14.43
C LEU A 21 3.41 -5.17 14.42
N GLN A 22 2.22 -5.01 13.81
CA GLN A 22 1.49 -3.75 13.92
C GLN A 22 1.12 -3.42 15.38
N LEU A 23 0.79 -4.41 16.19
CA LEU A 23 0.52 -4.22 17.63
C LEU A 23 1.78 -3.87 18.44
N LEU A 24 2.97 -4.23 17.98
CA LEU A 24 4.23 -3.86 18.64
C LEU A 24 4.61 -2.39 18.43
N ILE A 25 4.15 -1.76 17.37
CA ILE A 25 4.50 -0.37 17.05
C ILE A 25 4.17 0.58 18.20
N PRO A 26 2.93 0.63 18.73
CA PRO A 26 2.61 1.53 19.83
C PRO A 26 3.37 1.18 21.11
N LEU A 27 3.68 -0.08 21.39
CA LEU A 27 4.46 -0.49 22.57
C LEU A 27 5.91 0.00 22.48
N VAL A 28 6.57 -0.17 21.34
CA VAL A 28 7.92 0.34 21.09
C VAL A 28 7.92 1.87 21.13
N ALA A 29 6.93 2.50 20.51
CA ALA A 29 6.81 3.95 20.49
C ALA A 29 6.61 4.53 21.90
N TRP A 30 5.80 3.89 22.72
CA TRP A 30 5.60 4.30 24.11
C TRP A 30 6.91 4.23 24.92
N GLY A 31 7.66 3.13 24.81
CA GLY A 31 8.97 3.01 25.46
C GLY A 31 9.98 4.07 25.00
N LEU A 32 10.00 4.39 23.70
CA LEU A 32 10.89 5.41 23.13
C LEU A 32 10.47 6.84 23.50
N SER A 33 9.19 7.10 23.76
CA SER A 33 8.66 8.44 24.04
C SER A 33 9.23 9.06 25.33
N SER A 34 9.76 8.24 26.24
CA SER A 34 10.44 8.69 27.46
C SER A 34 11.85 9.24 27.21
N LEU A 35 12.43 8.98 26.02
CA LEU A 35 13.79 9.40 25.69
C LEU A 35 13.80 10.83 25.13
N PRO A 36 14.72 11.71 25.57
CA PRO A 36 14.80 13.10 25.09
C PRO A 36 14.95 13.22 23.56
N THR A 37 15.62 12.25 22.92
CA THR A 37 15.81 12.21 21.45
C THR A 37 14.50 12.12 20.69
N PHE A 38 13.43 11.59 21.31
CA PHE A 38 12.11 11.46 20.72
C PHE A 38 11.08 12.44 21.29
N ALA A 39 11.54 13.51 21.93
CA ALA A 39 10.64 14.57 22.39
C ALA A 39 9.90 15.21 21.21
N GLY A 40 8.63 15.54 21.40
CA GLY A 40 7.81 16.15 20.35
C GLY A 40 6.32 16.16 20.67
N THR A 41 5.50 16.39 19.65
CA THR A 41 4.04 16.37 19.79
C THR A 41 3.56 15.01 20.28
N VAL A 42 2.71 15.03 21.30
CA VAL A 42 2.15 13.81 21.89
C VAL A 42 0.83 13.45 21.22
N TYR A 43 0.72 12.21 20.78
CA TYR A 43 -0.51 11.60 20.36
C TYR A 43 -1.07 10.75 21.50
N ASN A 44 -2.29 11.06 21.90
CA ASN A 44 -2.95 10.33 22.98
C ASN A 44 -3.77 9.17 22.43
N ILE A 45 -3.38 7.96 22.78
CA ILE A 45 -4.14 6.75 22.47
C ILE A 45 -5.19 6.57 23.56
N PRO A 46 -6.48 6.47 23.23
CA PRO A 46 -7.51 6.17 24.22
C PRO A 46 -7.25 4.81 24.89
N GLY A 47 -7.12 4.80 26.20
CA GLY A 47 -6.86 3.60 26.99
C GLY A 47 -7.93 3.37 28.05
N GLY A 48 -9.18 2.99 27.66
CA GLY A 48 -10.26 2.75 28.63
C GLY A 48 -10.75 4.03 29.33
N GLU A 49 -11.68 3.87 30.28
CA GLU A 49 -12.54 4.93 30.81
C GLU A 49 -11.87 6.20 31.35
N ASN A 50 -10.56 6.27 31.55
CA ASN A 50 -9.85 7.49 31.93
C ASN A 50 -8.33 7.43 31.74
N ALA A 51 -7.80 6.46 31.01
CA ALA A 51 -6.36 6.35 30.76
C ALA A 51 -6.03 6.77 29.32
N THR A 52 -5.13 7.73 29.14
CA THR A 52 -4.52 8.07 27.87
C THR A 52 -3.04 7.70 27.91
N PHE A 53 -2.59 6.94 26.94
CA PHE A 53 -1.16 6.69 26.75
C PHE A 53 -0.61 7.73 25.81
N GLY A 54 0.23 8.62 26.32
CA GLY A 54 0.91 9.62 25.49
C GLY A 54 2.07 8.97 24.72
N ILE A 55 1.99 9.01 23.39
CA ILE A 55 3.09 8.58 22.51
C ILE A 55 3.54 9.80 21.70
N THR A 56 4.83 10.08 21.66
CA THR A 56 5.34 11.17 20.83
C THR A 56 5.36 10.79 19.36
N ILE A 57 5.03 11.73 18.47
CA ILE A 57 5.02 11.49 17.02
C ILE A 57 6.39 11.02 16.49
N PRO A 58 7.55 11.60 16.89
CA PRO A 58 8.85 11.08 16.48
C PRO A 58 9.10 9.63 16.88
N ALA A 59 8.74 9.25 18.11
CA ALA A 59 8.87 7.87 18.59
C ALA A 59 7.98 6.92 17.80
N MET A 60 6.74 7.31 17.51
CA MET A 60 5.81 6.54 16.71
C MET A 60 6.34 6.35 15.27
N ALA A 61 6.78 7.44 14.61
CA ALA A 61 7.31 7.39 13.26
C ALA A 61 8.54 6.47 13.14
N PHE A 62 9.47 6.57 14.09
CA PHE A 62 10.65 5.71 14.14
C PHE A 62 10.29 4.26 14.44
N SER A 63 9.34 4.01 15.34
CA SER A 63 8.87 2.65 15.65
C SER A 63 8.23 1.98 14.44
N PHE A 64 7.40 2.69 13.68
CA PHE A 64 6.87 2.21 12.41
C PHE A 64 8.00 1.76 11.48
N PHE A 65 9.02 2.60 11.30
CA PHE A 65 10.15 2.30 10.42
C PHE A 65 10.90 1.04 10.87
N VAL A 66 11.28 0.95 12.15
CA VAL A 66 12.10 -0.15 12.68
C VAL A 66 11.33 -1.47 12.68
N VAL A 67 10.07 -1.47 13.11
CA VAL A 67 9.25 -2.68 13.16
C VAL A 67 8.97 -3.23 11.76
N GLN A 68 8.67 -2.35 10.81
CA GLN A 68 8.48 -2.74 9.41
C GLN A 68 9.77 -3.30 8.79
N LEU A 69 10.91 -2.68 9.05
CA LEU A 69 12.21 -3.18 8.58
C LEU A 69 12.52 -4.55 9.19
N ALA A 70 12.29 -4.72 10.49
CA ALA A 70 12.45 -6.00 11.17
C ALA A 70 11.57 -7.10 10.53
N PHE A 71 10.34 -6.77 10.12
CA PHE A 71 9.46 -7.71 9.42
C PHE A 71 10.05 -8.14 8.06
N VAL A 72 10.56 -7.20 7.27
CA VAL A 72 11.23 -7.52 5.99
C VAL A 72 12.39 -8.46 6.20
N LEU A 73 13.23 -8.17 7.20
CA LEU A 73 14.39 -9.02 7.55
C LEU A 73 13.93 -10.41 8.02
N LEU A 74 12.90 -10.49 8.86
CA LEU A 74 12.35 -11.76 9.33
C LEU A 74 11.81 -12.61 8.18
N LEU A 75 11.05 -12.03 7.25
CA LEU A 75 10.59 -12.74 6.05
C LEU A 75 11.75 -13.22 5.18
N HIS A 76 12.82 -12.43 5.08
CA HIS A 76 14.02 -12.80 4.35
C HIS A 76 14.73 -14.00 4.98
N PHE A 77 15.04 -13.94 6.29
CA PHE A 77 15.79 -14.99 6.99
C PHE A 77 14.99 -16.28 7.18
N THR A 78 13.66 -16.20 7.36
CA THR A 78 12.82 -17.41 7.48
C THR A 78 12.58 -18.09 6.13
N GLY A 79 12.80 -17.39 5.02
CA GLY A 79 12.50 -17.90 3.68
C GLY A 79 11.00 -18.21 3.45
N TRP A 80 10.11 -17.68 4.29
CA TRP A 80 8.66 -17.87 4.16
C TRP A 80 8.13 -17.26 2.88
N VAL A 81 8.72 -16.14 2.49
CA VAL A 81 8.46 -15.46 1.21
C VAL A 81 9.76 -15.48 0.40
N ARG A 82 9.68 -15.95 -0.83
CA ARG A 82 10.81 -15.81 -1.75
C ARG A 82 10.89 -14.36 -2.21
N ILE A 83 11.73 -13.58 -1.54
CA ILE A 83 11.96 -12.16 -1.90
C ILE A 83 12.78 -12.14 -3.20
N LYS A 84 12.10 -12.25 -4.33
CA LYS A 84 12.70 -12.10 -5.66
C LYS A 84 12.60 -10.63 -6.12
N LEU A 85 13.21 -9.71 -5.37
CA LEU A 85 13.23 -8.30 -5.76
C LEU A 85 13.97 -8.06 -7.07
N PHE A 86 14.95 -8.92 -7.44
CA PHE A 86 15.82 -8.66 -8.57
C PHE A 86 15.81 -9.77 -9.65
N SER A 87 14.98 -10.78 -9.53
CA SER A 87 15.00 -11.94 -10.44
C SER A 87 13.71 -12.11 -11.26
N GLY A 88 12.90 -11.08 -11.40
CA GLY A 88 11.68 -11.14 -12.21
C GLY A 88 12.02 -11.38 -13.68
N LYS A 89 11.85 -12.61 -14.17
CA LYS A 89 11.65 -12.85 -15.58
C LYS A 89 10.24 -12.38 -15.93
N SER A 90 10.05 -11.07 -16.04
CA SER A 90 8.82 -10.55 -16.66
C SER A 90 8.83 -11.00 -18.12
N ALA A 91 8.02 -12.00 -18.42
CA ALA A 91 7.95 -12.54 -19.78
C ALA A 91 7.49 -11.50 -20.82
N ASN A 92 6.75 -10.46 -20.38
CA ASN A 92 6.11 -9.48 -21.27
C ASN A 92 6.51 -8.03 -20.99
N PHE A 93 7.05 -7.71 -19.82
CA PHE A 93 7.42 -6.35 -19.41
C PHE A 93 8.83 -6.37 -18.85
N GLY A 94 9.80 -5.77 -19.54
CA GLY A 94 11.13 -5.54 -18.96
C GLY A 94 11.03 -4.51 -17.83
N PHE A 95 11.79 -4.68 -16.74
CA PHE A 95 11.97 -3.63 -15.74
C PHE A 95 12.79 -2.51 -16.38
N SER A 96 12.12 -1.45 -16.79
CA SER A 96 12.71 -0.27 -17.42
C SER A 96 12.07 0.99 -16.84
N GLY A 97 12.77 2.12 -16.93
CA GLY A 97 12.22 3.41 -16.50
C GLY A 97 10.88 3.73 -17.15
N MET A 98 10.72 3.38 -18.43
CA MET A 98 9.45 3.58 -19.15
C MET A 98 8.32 2.70 -18.59
N THR A 99 8.60 1.45 -18.26
CA THR A 99 7.61 0.53 -17.68
C THR A 99 7.19 1.01 -16.28
N ILE A 100 8.15 1.46 -15.46
CA ILE A 100 7.89 2.04 -14.16
C ILE A 100 7.01 3.29 -14.31
N PHE A 101 7.41 4.23 -15.16
CA PHE A 101 6.68 5.48 -15.41
C PHE A 101 5.23 5.22 -15.85
N HIS A 102 5.03 4.24 -16.75
CA HIS A 102 3.69 3.86 -17.20
C HIS A 102 2.82 3.37 -16.04
N PHE A 103 3.29 2.38 -15.26
CA PHE A 103 2.47 1.82 -14.18
C PHE A 103 2.29 2.77 -13.01
N VAL A 104 3.30 3.58 -12.67
CA VAL A 104 3.17 4.68 -11.72
C VAL A 104 2.06 5.64 -12.15
N GLY A 105 2.09 6.09 -13.40
CA GLY A 105 1.05 6.98 -13.96
C GLY A 105 -0.34 6.35 -13.91
N VAL A 106 -0.45 5.07 -14.28
CA VAL A 106 -1.72 4.31 -14.21
C VAL A 106 -2.25 4.28 -12.78
N PHE A 107 -1.40 4.01 -11.78
CA PHE A 107 -1.83 3.93 -10.40
C PHE A 107 -2.20 5.29 -9.80
N VAL A 108 -1.48 6.36 -10.16
CA VAL A 108 -1.84 7.72 -9.78
C VAL A 108 -3.23 8.07 -10.32
N VAL A 109 -3.50 7.78 -11.60
CA VAL A 109 -4.81 8.03 -12.22
C VAL A 109 -5.92 7.21 -11.56
N LEU A 110 -5.68 5.91 -11.31
CA LEU A 110 -6.64 5.05 -10.59
C LEU A 110 -6.95 5.57 -9.18
N SER A 111 -5.91 5.93 -8.43
CA SER A 111 -6.05 6.41 -7.05
C SER A 111 -6.84 7.71 -6.99
N MET A 112 -6.49 8.69 -7.83
CA MET A 112 -7.22 9.96 -7.90
C MET A 112 -8.66 9.76 -8.36
N GLY A 113 -8.90 8.88 -9.33
CA GLY A 113 -10.23 8.55 -9.80
C GLY A 113 -11.10 7.92 -8.70
N LEU A 114 -10.57 6.96 -7.95
CA LEU A 114 -11.26 6.35 -6.82
C LEU A 114 -11.55 7.39 -5.72
N GLN A 115 -10.59 8.25 -5.40
CA GLN A 115 -10.76 9.29 -4.40
C GLN A 115 -11.90 10.25 -4.77
N LEU A 116 -11.93 10.74 -6.02
CA LEU A 116 -13.01 11.61 -6.51
C LEU A 116 -14.38 10.92 -6.47
N MET A 117 -14.46 9.63 -6.83
CA MET A 117 -15.73 8.89 -6.79
C MET A 117 -16.24 8.66 -5.37
N LEU A 118 -15.34 8.48 -4.40
CA LEU A 118 -15.71 8.19 -3.02
C LEU A 118 -15.93 9.44 -2.17
N GLN A 119 -15.40 10.59 -2.59
CA GLN A 119 -15.49 11.86 -1.87
C GLN A 119 -16.93 12.25 -1.49
N PRO A 120 -17.95 12.11 -2.35
CA PRO A 120 -19.34 12.46 -2.01
C PRO A 120 -19.96 11.57 -0.92
N LEU A 121 -19.36 10.44 -0.59
CA LEU A 121 -19.85 9.53 0.45
C LEU A 121 -19.55 10.02 1.87
N HIS A 122 -18.67 11.03 2.01
CA HIS A 122 -18.26 11.61 3.30
C HIS A 122 -17.93 10.54 4.37
N LEU A 123 -17.18 9.50 3.96
CA LEU A 123 -16.82 8.41 4.84
C LEU A 123 -15.93 8.89 5.99
N ASP A 124 -16.21 8.41 7.19
CA ASP A 124 -15.39 8.69 8.37
C ASP A 124 -14.03 7.99 8.26
N ASP A 125 -12.95 8.75 8.42
CA ASP A 125 -11.57 8.26 8.40
C ASP A 125 -11.04 7.85 9.79
N GLY A 126 -11.84 8.05 10.85
CA GLY A 126 -11.44 7.73 12.22
C GLY A 126 -10.21 8.50 12.69
N ASN A 127 -10.00 9.75 12.23
CA ASN A 127 -8.81 10.57 12.47
C ASN A 127 -7.49 10.03 11.88
N THR A 128 -7.56 9.03 11.00
CA THR A 128 -6.37 8.41 10.41
C THR A 128 -5.58 9.38 9.55
N ASN A 129 -6.27 10.26 8.79
CA ASN A 129 -5.61 11.28 7.98
C ASN A 129 -4.85 12.30 8.85
N ALA A 130 -5.41 12.70 10.00
CA ALA A 130 -4.74 13.59 10.95
C ALA A 130 -3.47 12.94 11.53
N LEU A 131 -3.53 11.65 11.90
CA LEU A 131 -2.38 10.89 12.37
C LEU A 131 -1.31 10.76 11.28
N PHE A 132 -1.68 10.38 10.06
CA PHE A 132 -0.71 10.22 8.97
C PHE A 132 -0.09 11.53 8.53
N LYS A 133 -0.84 12.64 8.58
CA LYS A 133 -0.29 13.99 8.38
C LYS A 133 0.78 14.31 9.42
N GLN A 134 0.54 14.01 10.70
CA GLN A 134 1.52 14.21 11.75
C GLN A 134 2.75 13.29 11.59
N LEU A 135 2.55 12.01 11.29
CA LEU A 135 3.64 11.06 11.04
C LEU A 135 4.49 11.51 9.85
N SER A 136 3.87 11.95 8.76
CA SER A 136 4.57 12.38 7.55
C SER A 136 5.24 13.75 7.65
N SER A 137 5.12 14.46 8.76
CA SER A 137 5.95 15.63 9.07
C SER A 137 7.38 15.25 9.53
N ASN A 138 7.62 13.96 9.77
CA ASN A 138 8.92 13.41 10.18
C ASN A 138 9.45 12.47 9.09
N ILE A 139 10.76 12.52 8.83
CA ILE A 139 11.40 11.69 7.78
C ILE A 139 11.19 10.20 8.00
N TRP A 140 11.21 9.71 9.24
CA TRP A 140 10.95 8.30 9.55
C TRP A 140 9.53 7.90 9.21
N GLY A 141 8.57 8.79 9.45
CA GLY A 141 7.18 8.59 9.06
C GLY A 141 6.99 8.56 7.54
N VAL A 142 7.63 9.46 6.80
CA VAL A 142 7.61 9.42 5.32
C VAL A 142 8.22 8.13 4.81
N LEU A 143 9.39 7.71 5.30
CA LEU A 143 10.03 6.46 4.91
C LEU A 143 9.15 5.24 5.23
N SER A 144 8.48 5.25 6.40
CA SER A 144 7.57 4.18 6.80
C SER A 144 6.33 4.10 5.93
N LEU A 145 5.64 5.23 5.74
CA LEU A 145 4.36 5.25 5.02
C LEU A 145 4.53 5.03 3.52
N VAL A 146 5.62 5.56 2.94
CA VAL A 146 5.79 5.59 1.48
C VAL A 146 6.67 4.44 0.98
N VAL A 147 7.74 4.10 1.70
CA VAL A 147 8.78 3.20 1.16
C VAL A 147 8.73 1.83 1.82
N VAL A 148 8.99 1.77 3.13
CA VAL A 148 9.15 0.49 3.82
C VAL A 148 7.80 -0.18 4.05
N GLY A 149 6.77 0.57 4.44
CA GLY A 149 5.42 0.05 4.65
C GLY A 149 4.84 -0.55 3.38
N THR A 150 4.93 0.19 2.27
CA THR A 150 4.48 -0.35 0.96
C THR A 150 5.25 -1.61 0.55
N LEU A 151 6.57 -1.71 0.86
CA LEU A 151 7.33 -2.93 0.61
C LEU A 151 6.82 -4.10 1.47
N VAL A 152 6.59 -3.85 2.76
CA VAL A 152 6.03 -4.85 3.70
C VAL A 152 4.68 -5.37 3.19
N GLU A 153 3.83 -4.47 2.74
CA GLU A 153 2.51 -4.82 2.22
C GLU A 153 2.62 -5.63 0.91
N GLU A 154 3.47 -5.24 -0.03
CA GLU A 154 3.67 -6.01 -1.25
C GLU A 154 4.29 -7.40 -0.97
N LEU A 155 5.22 -7.51 -0.03
CA LEU A 155 5.77 -8.79 0.41
C LEU A 155 4.70 -9.67 1.05
N THR A 156 3.85 -9.09 1.89
CA THR A 156 2.77 -9.82 2.57
C THR A 156 1.70 -10.27 1.60
N TYR A 157 1.15 -9.33 0.81
CA TYR A 157 -0.05 -9.60 0.03
C TYR A 157 0.24 -10.18 -1.35
N ARG A 158 1.31 -9.77 -2.05
CA ARG A 158 1.62 -10.25 -3.41
C ARG A 158 2.57 -11.44 -3.39
N ALA A 159 3.72 -11.30 -2.74
CA ALA A 159 4.68 -12.40 -2.64
C ALA A 159 4.26 -13.49 -1.63
N GLY A 160 3.51 -13.13 -0.59
CA GLY A 160 2.95 -14.05 0.40
C GLY A 160 1.58 -14.58 0.00
N VAL A 161 0.51 -13.88 0.40
CA VAL A 161 -0.89 -14.35 0.27
C VAL A 161 -1.23 -14.77 -1.17
N PHE A 162 -1.04 -13.88 -2.14
CA PHE A 162 -1.41 -14.17 -3.53
C PHE A 162 -0.62 -15.37 -4.10
N GLN A 163 0.71 -15.40 -3.96
CA GLN A 163 1.53 -16.47 -4.53
C GLN A 163 1.29 -17.84 -3.88
N LEU A 164 1.05 -17.88 -2.57
CA LEU A 164 0.81 -19.14 -1.87
C LEU A 164 -0.57 -19.71 -2.16
N THR A 165 -1.57 -18.84 -2.38
CA THR A 165 -2.97 -19.28 -2.56
C THR A 165 -3.38 -19.47 -4.02
N ARG A 166 -2.69 -18.81 -5.00
CA ARG A 166 -3.10 -18.84 -6.42
C ARG A 166 -3.17 -20.23 -7.03
N LYS A 167 -2.32 -21.15 -6.60
CA LYS A 167 -2.32 -22.53 -7.08
C LYS A 167 -3.49 -23.37 -6.56
N HIS A 168 -4.16 -22.90 -5.50
CA HIS A 168 -5.28 -23.59 -4.87
C HIS A 168 -6.62 -22.90 -5.17
N LEU A 169 -6.65 -21.57 -5.24
CA LEU A 169 -7.85 -20.76 -5.47
C LEU A 169 -7.96 -20.24 -6.91
N GLY A 170 -6.96 -20.52 -7.75
CA GLY A 170 -6.81 -19.88 -9.04
C GLY A 170 -6.45 -18.40 -8.95
N ASN A 171 -6.23 -17.77 -10.09
CA ASN A 171 -5.77 -16.37 -10.13
C ASN A 171 -6.80 -15.40 -9.53
N ILE A 172 -8.08 -15.56 -9.90
CA ILE A 172 -9.16 -14.67 -9.44
C ILE A 172 -9.37 -14.80 -7.92
N GLY A 173 -9.49 -16.04 -7.41
CA GLY A 173 -9.68 -16.28 -5.99
C GLY A 173 -8.52 -15.74 -5.14
N ALA A 174 -7.28 -15.90 -5.59
CA ALA A 174 -6.11 -15.35 -4.90
C ALA A 174 -6.06 -13.82 -4.97
N MET A 175 -6.44 -13.20 -6.09
CA MET A 175 -6.55 -11.74 -6.21
C MET A 175 -7.58 -11.18 -5.23
N LEU A 176 -8.77 -11.77 -5.19
CA LEU A 176 -9.84 -11.34 -4.29
C LEU A 176 -9.42 -11.50 -2.82
N LEU A 177 -8.88 -12.65 -2.44
CA LEU A 177 -8.43 -12.90 -1.07
C LEU A 177 -7.33 -11.92 -0.63
N SER A 178 -6.29 -11.77 -1.46
CA SER A 178 -5.18 -10.86 -1.19
C SER A 178 -5.65 -9.41 -1.05
N SER A 179 -6.55 -8.96 -1.90
CA SER A 179 -7.07 -7.59 -1.90
C SER A 179 -8.05 -7.33 -0.74
N LEU A 180 -8.85 -8.34 -0.38
CA LEU A 180 -9.74 -8.27 0.77
C LEU A 180 -8.95 -8.17 2.09
N LEU A 181 -7.95 -9.02 2.28
CA LEU A 181 -7.09 -8.97 3.46
C LEU A 181 -6.32 -7.65 3.53
N PHE A 182 -5.85 -7.14 2.38
CA PHE A 182 -5.21 -5.83 2.28
C PHE A 182 -6.15 -4.68 2.68
N ALA A 183 -7.41 -4.73 2.28
CA ALA A 183 -8.40 -3.73 2.64
C ALA A 183 -8.75 -3.77 4.14
N LEU A 184 -8.95 -4.97 4.69
CA LEU A 184 -9.40 -5.16 6.08
C LEU A 184 -8.44 -4.59 7.13
N ILE A 185 -7.12 -4.57 6.85
CA ILE A 185 -6.15 -4.05 7.82
C ILE A 185 -6.22 -2.53 8.02
N HIS A 186 -6.89 -1.81 7.14
CA HIS A 186 -7.00 -0.36 7.24
C HIS A 186 -7.98 0.12 8.34
N GLY A 187 -8.86 -0.77 8.82
CA GLY A 187 -9.69 -0.55 10.01
C GLY A 187 -10.84 0.45 9.85
N ASN A 188 -10.94 1.19 8.75
CA ASN A 188 -12.04 2.10 8.44
C ASN A 188 -12.43 2.01 6.96
N LEU A 189 -13.69 2.34 6.64
CA LEU A 189 -14.21 2.22 5.27
C LEU A 189 -13.61 3.26 4.31
N TYR A 190 -13.23 4.43 4.80
CA TYR A 190 -12.62 5.49 4.01
C TYR A 190 -11.35 4.97 3.30
N GLN A 191 -10.52 4.20 3.98
CA GLN A 191 -9.31 3.61 3.42
C GLN A 191 -9.54 2.21 2.83
N ALA A 192 -10.39 1.38 3.45
CA ALA A 192 -10.59 0.00 3.04
C ALA A 192 -11.18 -0.13 1.63
N ILE A 193 -12.14 0.74 1.27
CA ILE A 193 -12.77 0.68 -0.06
C ILE A 193 -11.74 0.96 -1.17
N PRO A 194 -11.03 2.10 -1.20
CA PRO A 194 -10.01 2.33 -2.23
C PRO A 194 -8.87 1.31 -2.14
N ALA A 195 -8.45 0.87 -0.94
CA ALA A 195 -7.44 -0.16 -0.78
C ALA A 195 -7.84 -1.50 -1.42
N PHE A 196 -9.11 -1.90 -1.35
CA PHE A 196 -9.58 -3.10 -2.04
C PHE A 196 -9.40 -3.02 -3.55
N PHE A 197 -9.84 -1.94 -4.18
CA PHE A 197 -9.74 -1.75 -5.62
C PHE A 197 -8.29 -1.58 -6.10
N LEU A 198 -7.49 -0.79 -5.38
CA LEU A 198 -6.05 -0.66 -5.66
C LEU A 198 -5.32 -1.97 -5.38
N GLY A 199 -5.76 -2.72 -4.38
CA GLY A 199 -5.29 -4.07 -4.09
C GLY A 199 -5.51 -5.04 -5.26
N LEU A 200 -6.70 -5.02 -5.87
CA LEU A 200 -7.00 -5.79 -7.08
C LEU A 200 -6.11 -5.37 -8.25
N ALA A 201 -5.90 -4.08 -8.44
CA ALA A 201 -5.04 -3.55 -9.50
C ALA A 201 -3.57 -3.99 -9.31
N LEU A 202 -3.03 -3.93 -8.08
CA LEU A 202 -1.68 -4.40 -7.76
C LEU A 202 -1.55 -5.92 -7.92
N ALA A 203 -2.55 -6.70 -7.47
CA ALA A 203 -2.56 -8.15 -7.64
C ALA A 203 -2.62 -8.54 -9.13
N TYR A 204 -3.40 -7.82 -9.94
CA TYR A 204 -3.44 -8.00 -11.38
C TYR A 204 -2.12 -7.60 -12.05
N LEU A 205 -1.50 -6.49 -11.66
CA LEU A 205 -0.17 -6.10 -12.12
C LEU A 205 0.85 -7.19 -11.81
N TYR A 206 0.84 -7.72 -10.58
CA TYR A 206 1.73 -8.80 -10.17
C TYR A 206 1.47 -10.10 -10.96
N LEU A 207 0.20 -10.46 -11.18
CA LEU A 207 -0.18 -11.61 -12.02
C LEU A 207 0.42 -11.51 -13.43
N ARG A 208 0.42 -10.31 -14.00
CA ARG A 208 0.88 -10.07 -15.37
C ARG A 208 2.38 -9.98 -15.52
N THR A 209 3.06 -9.44 -14.51
CA THR A 209 4.48 -9.11 -14.59
C THR A 209 5.36 -10.07 -13.80
N GLU A 210 4.83 -10.69 -12.78
CA GLU A 210 5.56 -11.46 -11.76
C GLU A 210 6.75 -10.66 -11.17
N ASP A 211 6.66 -9.33 -11.23
CA ASP A 211 7.71 -8.39 -10.80
C ASP A 211 7.20 -7.53 -9.65
N LEU A 212 7.66 -7.85 -8.44
CA LEU A 212 7.29 -7.12 -7.23
C LEU A 212 7.74 -5.67 -7.25
N ARG A 213 8.82 -5.35 -7.97
CA ARG A 213 9.37 -3.98 -8.07
C ARG A 213 8.38 -3.04 -8.75
N LEU A 214 7.66 -3.52 -9.78
CA LEU A 214 6.63 -2.73 -10.46
C LEU A 214 5.44 -2.46 -9.55
N CYS A 215 4.99 -3.48 -8.80
CA CYS A 215 3.93 -3.30 -7.82
C CYS A 215 4.35 -2.33 -6.72
N TRP A 216 5.54 -2.51 -6.17
CA TRP A 216 6.10 -1.64 -5.14
C TRP A 216 6.27 -0.20 -5.63
N SER A 217 6.80 0.02 -6.84
CA SER A 217 6.93 1.37 -7.41
C SER A 217 5.57 2.05 -7.61
N ALA A 218 4.56 1.33 -8.08
CA ALA A 218 3.20 1.84 -8.22
C ALA A 218 2.56 2.16 -6.86
N HIS A 219 2.79 1.33 -5.85
CA HIS A 219 2.31 1.53 -4.49
C HIS A 219 3.02 2.71 -3.79
N ILE A 220 4.34 2.83 -3.95
CA ILE A 220 5.10 4.02 -3.51
C ILE A 220 4.47 5.30 -4.08
N ALA A 221 4.16 5.33 -5.37
CA ALA A 221 3.59 6.51 -6.00
C ALA A 221 2.21 6.87 -5.43
N ASN A 222 1.36 5.85 -5.16
CA ASN A 222 0.08 6.04 -4.50
C ASN A 222 0.24 6.67 -3.10
N ASN A 223 1.11 6.10 -2.27
CA ASN A 223 1.30 6.59 -0.89
C ASN A 223 2.04 7.93 -0.86
N ALA A 224 2.96 8.18 -1.80
CA ALA A 224 3.60 9.49 -1.96
C ALA A 224 2.56 10.57 -2.35
N LEU A 225 1.61 10.23 -3.24
CA LEU A 225 0.51 11.14 -3.59
C LEU A 225 -0.37 11.45 -2.37
N ALA A 226 -0.69 10.46 -1.54
CA ALA A 226 -1.46 10.65 -0.31
C ALA A 226 -0.70 11.54 0.68
N VAL A 227 0.60 11.28 0.91
CA VAL A 227 1.43 12.13 1.77
C VAL A 227 1.53 13.56 1.22
N LEU A 228 1.67 13.71 -0.09
CA LEU A 228 1.67 15.04 -0.71
C LEU A 228 0.33 15.76 -0.48
N ALA A 229 -0.79 15.07 -0.59
CA ALA A 229 -2.12 15.63 -0.33
C ALA A 229 -2.27 16.10 1.13
N PHE A 230 -1.66 15.43 2.11
CA PHE A 230 -1.69 15.89 3.51
C PHE A 230 -1.03 17.27 3.72
N HIS A 231 -0.06 17.64 2.89
CA HIS A 231 0.75 18.86 3.05
C HIS A 231 0.49 19.92 1.97
N TYR A 232 -0.25 19.58 0.92
CA TYR A 232 -0.52 20.48 -0.21
C TYR A 232 -2.02 20.64 -0.42
N ALA A 233 -2.59 21.73 0.12
CA ALA A 233 -4.03 21.99 0.13
C ALA A 233 -4.73 21.88 -1.24
N PRO A 234 -4.18 22.38 -2.37
CA PRO A 234 -4.85 22.22 -3.67
C PRO A 234 -5.09 20.78 -4.07
N LEU A 235 -4.22 19.85 -3.66
CA LEU A 235 -4.39 18.43 -3.91
C LEU A 235 -5.34 17.78 -2.88
N ALA A 236 -5.25 18.20 -1.62
CA ALA A 236 -6.12 17.71 -0.55
C ALA A 236 -7.60 17.98 -0.85
N HIS A 237 -7.90 19.18 -1.38
CA HIS A 237 -9.25 19.65 -1.64
C HIS A 237 -9.66 19.54 -3.12
N LEU A 238 -8.93 18.71 -3.89
CA LEU A 238 -9.24 18.53 -5.31
C LEU A 238 -10.65 17.97 -5.49
N GLY A 239 -11.48 18.71 -6.21
CA GLY A 239 -12.84 18.30 -6.54
C GLY A 239 -13.89 18.59 -5.45
N GLU A 240 -13.53 19.02 -4.24
CA GLU A 240 -14.49 19.27 -3.15
C GLU A 240 -15.59 20.28 -3.53
N GLN A 241 -15.26 21.29 -4.33
CA GLN A 241 -16.21 22.30 -4.81
C GLN A 241 -16.97 21.88 -6.07
N TRP A 242 -16.67 20.72 -6.62
CA TRP A 242 -17.36 20.24 -7.83
C TRP A 242 -18.72 19.65 -7.47
N PRO A 243 -19.73 19.79 -8.35
CA PRO A 243 -20.99 19.05 -8.21
C PRO A 243 -20.71 17.53 -8.16
N VAL A 244 -21.53 16.79 -7.42
CA VAL A 244 -21.38 15.34 -7.25
C VAL A 244 -21.23 14.58 -8.59
N TRP A 245 -22.03 14.99 -9.61
CA TRP A 245 -21.95 14.35 -10.93
C TRP A 245 -20.60 14.56 -11.63
N GLN A 246 -19.93 15.70 -11.38
CA GLN A 246 -18.57 15.92 -11.91
C GLN A 246 -17.54 15.09 -11.15
N GLN A 247 -17.60 15.03 -9.83
CA GLN A 247 -16.72 14.21 -9.01
C GLN A 247 -16.80 12.75 -9.46
N VAL A 248 -18.02 12.20 -9.53
CA VAL A 248 -18.24 10.80 -9.92
C VAL A 248 -17.90 10.58 -11.41
N GLY A 249 -18.30 11.49 -12.30
CA GLY A 249 -18.07 11.34 -13.74
C GLY A 249 -16.58 11.42 -14.11
N VAL A 250 -15.85 12.40 -13.60
CA VAL A 250 -14.41 12.54 -13.82
C VAL A 250 -13.68 11.38 -13.14
N GLY A 251 -14.04 11.03 -11.91
CA GLY A 251 -13.46 9.89 -11.19
C GLY A 251 -13.64 8.58 -11.94
N ALA A 252 -14.87 8.30 -12.42
CA ALA A 252 -15.15 7.10 -13.22
C ALA A 252 -14.33 7.06 -14.52
N LEU A 253 -14.22 8.19 -15.22
CA LEU A 253 -13.39 8.28 -16.42
C LEU A 253 -11.92 7.95 -16.11
N MET A 254 -11.39 8.49 -15.01
CA MET A 254 -10.01 8.20 -14.58
C MET A 254 -9.83 6.73 -14.22
N VAL A 255 -10.79 6.12 -13.53
CA VAL A 255 -10.75 4.67 -13.21
C VAL A 255 -10.78 3.83 -14.48
N VAL A 256 -11.62 4.16 -15.46
CA VAL A 256 -11.66 3.48 -16.75
C VAL A 256 -10.34 3.64 -17.52
N MET A 257 -9.78 4.85 -17.57
CA MET A 257 -8.49 5.11 -18.21
C MET A 257 -7.34 4.35 -17.53
N GLY A 258 -7.29 4.35 -16.21
CA GLY A 258 -6.31 3.59 -15.43
C GLY A 258 -6.47 2.09 -15.63
N GLY A 259 -7.70 1.57 -15.61
CA GLY A 259 -8.00 0.17 -15.91
C GLY A 259 -7.55 -0.23 -17.32
N PHE A 260 -7.81 0.60 -18.33
CA PHE A 260 -7.30 0.39 -19.68
C PHE A 260 -5.77 0.39 -19.72
N GLY A 261 -5.12 1.32 -19.01
CA GLY A 261 -3.66 1.36 -18.88
C GLY A 261 -3.09 0.07 -18.28
N LEU A 262 -3.75 -0.52 -17.28
CA LEU A 262 -3.36 -1.82 -16.73
C LEU A 262 -3.46 -2.97 -17.74
N LEU A 263 -4.40 -2.89 -18.68
CA LEU A 263 -4.62 -3.92 -19.71
C LEU A 263 -3.65 -3.82 -20.88
N MET A 264 -2.95 -2.70 -21.06
CA MET A 264 -2.01 -2.51 -22.17
C MET A 264 -0.92 -3.57 -22.17
N LYS A 265 -0.61 -4.11 -23.34
CA LYS A 265 0.45 -5.11 -23.52
C LYS A 265 1.82 -4.43 -23.58
N GLY A 266 2.85 -5.06 -23.02
CA GLY A 266 4.23 -4.54 -23.07
C GLY A 266 4.77 -4.33 -24.48
N SER A 267 4.32 -5.10 -25.46
CA SER A 267 4.63 -4.90 -26.89
C SER A 267 4.06 -3.58 -27.43
N LEU A 268 2.86 -3.20 -26.98
CA LEU A 268 2.24 -1.93 -27.37
C LEU A 268 2.96 -0.75 -26.70
N LEU A 269 3.36 -0.87 -25.43
CA LEU A 269 4.19 0.13 -24.76
C LEU A 269 5.52 0.37 -25.49
N LYS A 270 6.20 -0.72 -25.88
CA LYS A 270 7.43 -0.60 -26.70
C LYS A 270 7.20 0.09 -28.05
N LYS A 271 6.05 -0.16 -28.68
CA LYS A 271 5.70 0.48 -29.96
C LYS A 271 5.39 1.96 -29.81
N LEU A 272 4.70 2.35 -28.74
CA LEU A 272 4.29 3.75 -28.50
C LEU A 272 5.44 4.61 -27.96
N PHE A 273 6.28 4.06 -27.09
CA PHE A 273 7.29 4.80 -26.34
C PHE A 273 8.74 4.35 -26.62
N GLY A 274 8.94 3.26 -27.37
CA GLY A 274 10.26 2.80 -27.75
C GLY A 274 10.88 3.78 -28.74
N ARG A 275 12.13 4.24 -28.50
CA ARG A 275 12.89 4.99 -29.51
C ARG A 275 13.00 4.14 -30.75
N ALA A 276 12.62 4.69 -31.91
CA ALA A 276 13.01 4.12 -33.17
C ALA A 276 14.55 3.97 -33.17
N LYS A 277 15.03 2.73 -33.27
CA LYS A 277 16.46 2.53 -33.51
C LYS A 277 16.77 3.24 -34.83
N ARG A 278 17.52 4.35 -34.77
CA ARG A 278 18.21 4.93 -35.90
C ARG A 278 19.39 4.04 -36.29
#